data_f50cccb9081d50956445c0c1901b0b8c
#
_entry.id   f50cccb9081d50956445c0c1901b0b8c
#
_cell.length_a   1.000
_cell.length_b   1.000
_cell.length_c   1.000
_cell.angle_alpha   90.00
_cell.angle_beta   90.00
_cell.angle_gamma   90.00
#
_symmetry.space_group_name_H-M   'P 1'
#
loop_
_entity.id
_entity.type
_entity.pdbx_description
1 polymer ?
#
loop_
_entity_poly.entity_id
_entity_poly.type
_entity_poly.pdbx_seq_one_letter_code
_entity_poly.pdbx_strand_id
1 'polypeptide(L)'
;RDSISALPIVLNYKPVSHNEGTATYFREMLRLVMNAERPKRNQFYTEWDYDQAVKEYEENPLYGWCRKNRKADGTPYNIYRDGLKIYTTVNSTMQKYAEQAVQKQMQSVIQPRMDAQYRNTKTLFIDATREERERIMRHAIRYSDRYREMEDAGASAKQIMAAFDKPCSMKVFTYRGERDTLMTPRDSILHHKRIMRASFVALDPRTGYVKAYVGGPNFRYFKYDMAKQGKRQIGSTIK
;
A
#
# COMPACT_ATOMS: atom_id res chain seq x y z
N ARG A 1 -42.67 -26.52 7.54
CA ARG A 1 -41.41 -26.69 6.75
C ARG A 1 -41.43 -25.86 5.49
N ASP A 2 -42.51 -25.85 4.72
CA ASP A 2 -42.58 -25.20 3.40
C ASP A 2 -42.55 -23.67 3.46
N SER A 3 -43.03 -23.05 4.54
CA SER A 3 -43.00 -21.58 4.70
C SER A 3 -41.60 -21.03 4.96
N ILE A 4 -40.66 -21.81 5.47
CA ILE A 4 -39.28 -21.40 5.72
C ILE A 4 -38.43 -21.60 4.46
N SER A 5 -38.70 -22.65 3.68
CA SER A 5 -37.98 -22.92 2.44
C SER A 5 -38.28 -21.91 1.32
N ALA A 6 -39.40 -21.19 1.42
CA ALA A 6 -39.78 -20.13 0.48
C ALA A 6 -39.14 -18.76 0.79
N LEU A 7 -38.47 -18.61 1.95
CA LEU A 7 -37.81 -17.35 2.31
C LEU A 7 -36.49 -17.20 1.54
N PRO A 8 -36.22 -16.01 1.00
CA PRO A 8 -34.93 -15.75 0.32
C PRO A 8 -33.79 -15.88 1.34
N ILE A 9 -32.72 -16.58 0.95
CA ILE A 9 -31.49 -16.66 1.74
C ILE A 9 -30.80 -15.31 1.66
N VAL A 10 -30.88 -14.54 2.75
CA VAL A 10 -30.16 -13.26 2.86
C VAL A 10 -28.81 -13.51 3.55
N LEU A 11 -27.76 -13.47 2.78
CA LEU A 11 -26.40 -13.59 3.32
C LEU A 11 -25.95 -12.25 3.91
N ASN A 12 -25.74 -12.20 5.21
CA ASN A 12 -25.07 -11.06 5.87
C ASN A 12 -23.55 -11.22 5.81
N TYR A 13 -23.04 -11.56 4.64
CA TYR A 13 -21.60 -11.72 4.40
C TYR A 13 -21.00 -10.39 3.97
N LYS A 14 -20.08 -9.85 4.77
CA LYS A 14 -19.23 -8.72 4.39
C LYS A 14 -17.85 -9.27 4.06
N PRO A 15 -17.41 -9.20 2.80
CA PRO A 15 -16.05 -9.63 2.46
C PRO A 15 -15.03 -8.79 3.24
N VAL A 16 -14.17 -9.45 4.00
CA VAL A 16 -13.08 -8.78 4.72
C VAL A 16 -11.94 -8.54 3.74
N SER A 17 -11.74 -7.28 3.38
CA SER A 17 -10.61 -6.89 2.53
C SER A 17 -9.35 -6.73 3.38
N HIS A 18 -8.21 -7.26 2.88
CA HIS A 18 -6.89 -7.02 3.49
C HIS A 18 -6.46 -5.54 3.40
N ASN A 19 -7.12 -4.74 2.56
CA ASN A 19 -6.88 -3.31 2.41
C ASN A 19 -7.51 -2.46 3.52
N GLU A 20 -8.33 -3.06 4.39
CA GLU A 20 -9.10 -2.38 5.43
C GLU A 20 -8.76 -2.90 6.83
N GLY A 21 -9.13 -2.13 7.86
CA GLY A 21 -8.86 -2.45 9.26
C GLY A 21 -7.52 -1.93 9.76
N THR A 22 -7.12 -2.39 10.94
CA THR A 22 -5.93 -1.92 11.66
C THR A 22 -4.65 -2.51 11.11
N ALA A 23 -3.55 -1.75 11.14
CA ALA A 23 -2.20 -2.17 10.76
C ALA A 23 -2.09 -2.77 9.35
N THR A 24 -2.78 -2.20 8.36
CA THR A 24 -2.87 -2.74 7.00
C THR A 24 -1.51 -2.93 6.34
N TYR A 25 -0.59 -1.97 6.47
CA TYR A 25 0.78 -2.06 5.94
C TYR A 25 1.59 -3.17 6.62
N PHE A 26 1.48 -3.29 7.93
CA PHE A 26 2.15 -4.35 8.68
C PHE A 26 1.62 -5.74 8.28
N ARG A 27 0.31 -5.89 8.13
CA ARG A 27 -0.31 -7.15 7.67
C ARG A 27 0.15 -7.52 6.26
N GLU A 28 0.25 -6.54 5.36
CA GLU A 28 0.75 -6.77 4.01
C GLU A 28 2.23 -7.15 4.03
N MET A 29 3.04 -6.50 4.85
CA MET A 29 4.44 -6.87 5.04
C MET A 29 4.57 -8.32 5.50
N LEU A 30 3.79 -8.74 6.50
CA LEU A 30 3.76 -10.13 6.96
C LEU A 30 3.35 -11.10 5.85
N ARG A 31 2.32 -10.75 5.09
CA ARG A 31 1.87 -11.56 3.95
C ARG A 31 2.97 -11.79 2.92
N LEU A 32 3.68 -10.73 2.57
CA LEU A 32 4.79 -10.80 1.61
C LEU A 32 5.94 -11.64 2.15
N VAL A 33 6.32 -11.44 3.41
CA VAL A 33 7.40 -12.20 4.05
C VAL A 33 7.04 -13.68 4.17
N MET A 34 5.86 -14.00 4.66
CA MET A 34 5.43 -15.40 4.85
C MET A 34 5.24 -16.17 3.54
N ASN A 35 4.92 -15.48 2.44
CA ASN A 35 4.80 -16.09 1.11
C ASN A 35 6.05 -15.93 0.24
N ALA A 36 7.12 -15.35 0.77
CA ALA A 36 8.33 -15.09 -0.01
C ALA A 36 8.87 -16.37 -0.67
N GLU A 37 9.36 -16.23 -1.90
CA GLU A 37 10.12 -17.25 -2.59
C GLU A 37 11.60 -17.15 -2.23
N ARG A 38 12.33 -18.24 -2.38
CA ARG A 38 13.78 -18.19 -2.26
C ARG A 38 14.34 -17.23 -3.31
N PRO A 39 15.19 -16.27 -2.91
CA PRO A 39 15.78 -15.31 -3.84
C PRO A 39 16.46 -15.98 -5.03
N LYS A 40 16.34 -15.38 -6.22
CA LYS A 40 17.01 -15.82 -7.43
C LYS A 40 18.07 -14.80 -7.81
N ARG A 41 19.25 -15.28 -8.27
CA ARG A 41 20.39 -14.40 -8.59
C ARG A 41 20.05 -13.28 -9.57
N ASN A 42 19.23 -13.54 -10.55
CA ASN A 42 18.82 -12.57 -11.58
C ASN A 42 17.96 -11.41 -11.06
N GLN A 43 17.56 -11.42 -9.80
CA GLN A 43 16.77 -10.35 -9.16
C GLN A 43 17.65 -9.25 -8.52
N PHE A 44 18.98 -9.46 -8.48
CA PHE A 44 19.92 -8.60 -7.76
C PHE A 44 21.04 -8.11 -8.67
N TYR A 45 21.46 -6.86 -8.47
CA TYR A 45 22.56 -6.26 -9.21
C TYR A 45 23.92 -6.75 -8.74
N THR A 46 24.10 -6.94 -7.42
CA THR A 46 25.36 -7.38 -6.83
C THR A 46 25.25 -8.79 -6.26
N GLU A 47 26.39 -9.49 -6.17
CA GLU A 47 26.48 -10.79 -5.51
C GLU A 47 26.20 -10.64 -4.01
N TRP A 48 26.75 -9.60 -3.41
CA TRP A 48 26.55 -9.30 -1.99
C TRP A 48 25.07 -9.15 -1.61
N ASP A 49 24.27 -8.40 -2.41
CA ASP A 49 22.84 -8.24 -2.18
C ASP A 49 22.09 -9.56 -2.27
N TYR A 50 22.48 -10.40 -3.24
CA TYR A 50 21.92 -11.74 -3.40
C TYR A 50 22.23 -12.64 -2.19
N ASP A 51 23.49 -12.69 -1.77
CA ASP A 51 23.92 -13.50 -0.63
C ASP A 51 23.22 -13.06 0.67
N GLN A 52 23.07 -11.74 0.90
CA GLN A 52 22.34 -11.22 2.04
C GLN A 52 20.85 -11.63 1.99
N ALA A 53 20.23 -11.56 0.84
CA ALA A 53 18.83 -11.95 0.68
C ALA A 53 18.61 -13.46 0.86
N VAL A 54 19.54 -14.28 0.37
CA VAL A 54 19.51 -15.74 0.59
C VAL A 54 19.72 -16.07 2.06
N LYS A 55 20.70 -15.44 2.70
CA LYS A 55 20.96 -15.59 4.14
C LYS A 55 19.74 -15.22 4.98
N GLU A 56 19.12 -14.06 4.71
CA GLU A 56 17.89 -13.63 5.40
C GLU A 56 16.75 -14.64 5.19
N TYR A 57 16.59 -15.13 3.96
CA TYR A 57 15.56 -16.14 3.66
C TYR A 57 15.80 -17.44 4.43
N GLU A 58 17.05 -17.90 4.55
CA GLU A 58 17.39 -19.18 5.19
C GLU A 58 17.38 -19.09 6.71
N GLU A 59 17.94 -18.02 7.28
CA GLU A 59 18.07 -17.84 8.73
C GLU A 59 16.78 -17.34 9.39
N ASN A 60 15.94 -16.54 8.70
CA ASN A 60 14.70 -16.03 9.26
C ASN A 60 13.54 -17.01 9.02
N PRO A 61 12.99 -17.63 10.09
CA PRO A 61 11.94 -18.63 9.95
C PRO A 61 10.63 -18.09 9.36
N LEU A 62 10.41 -16.78 9.39
CA LEU A 62 9.22 -16.14 8.81
C LEU A 62 9.28 -16.06 7.29
N TYR A 63 10.47 -15.91 6.70
CA TYR A 63 10.62 -15.79 5.25
C TYR A 63 10.25 -17.10 4.55
N GLY A 64 9.22 -17.02 3.72
CA GLY A 64 8.71 -18.20 3.01
C GLY A 64 8.05 -19.23 3.91
N TRP A 65 7.63 -18.86 5.12
CA TRP A 65 7.03 -19.78 6.09
C TRP A 65 5.92 -20.65 5.47
N CYS A 66 5.03 -20.05 4.70
CA CYS A 66 3.93 -20.78 4.03
C CYS A 66 4.42 -21.82 3.02
N ARG A 67 5.62 -21.63 2.45
CA ARG A 67 6.23 -22.54 1.46
C ARG A 67 7.14 -23.58 2.10
N LYS A 68 7.88 -23.18 3.14
CA LYS A 68 8.79 -24.06 3.88
C LYS A 68 8.03 -25.09 4.71
N ASN A 69 6.87 -24.71 5.23
CA ASN A 69 6.04 -25.59 6.05
C ASN A 69 4.94 -26.24 5.20
N ARG A 70 4.64 -27.50 5.52
CA ARG A 70 3.65 -28.30 4.81
C ARG A 70 2.55 -28.76 5.76
N LYS A 71 1.33 -28.84 5.24
CA LYS A 71 0.21 -29.47 5.94
C LYS A 71 0.36 -31.01 5.95
N ALA A 72 -0.46 -31.69 6.70
CA ALA A 72 -0.46 -33.16 6.76
C ALA A 72 -0.69 -33.84 5.38
N ASP A 73 -1.40 -33.15 4.49
CA ASP A 73 -1.63 -33.60 3.10
C ASP A 73 -0.47 -33.29 2.14
N GLY A 74 0.66 -32.74 2.63
CA GLY A 74 1.83 -32.37 1.85
C GLY A 74 1.71 -31.03 1.11
N THR A 75 0.55 -30.36 1.12
CA THR A 75 0.36 -29.06 0.46
C THR A 75 0.94 -27.90 1.29
N PRO A 76 1.38 -26.80 0.65
CA PRO A 76 1.85 -25.61 1.35
C PRO A 76 0.69 -24.92 2.06
N TYR A 77 0.99 -24.17 3.13
CA TYR A 77 0.01 -23.34 3.79
C TYR A 77 -0.41 -22.15 2.93
N ASN A 78 -1.71 -21.80 3.02
CA ASN A 78 -2.28 -20.61 2.39
C ASN A 78 -2.75 -19.64 3.48
N ILE A 79 -2.14 -18.47 3.55
CA ILE A 79 -2.41 -17.47 4.59
C ILE A 79 -3.88 -17.00 4.64
N TYR A 80 -4.63 -17.15 3.55
CA TYR A 80 -6.01 -16.72 3.45
C TYR A 80 -7.05 -17.82 3.70
N ARG A 81 -6.66 -19.09 3.51
CA ARG A 81 -7.61 -20.21 3.52
C ARG A 81 -7.46 -21.12 4.73
N ASP A 82 -6.26 -21.23 5.30
CA ASP A 82 -5.95 -22.26 6.28
C ASP A 82 -6.17 -21.81 7.74
N GLY A 83 -6.79 -20.64 7.95
CA GLY A 83 -7.19 -20.17 9.29
C GLY A 83 -6.02 -19.94 10.26
N LEU A 84 -4.84 -19.54 9.73
CA LEU A 84 -3.65 -19.30 10.54
C LEU A 84 -3.88 -18.23 11.61
N LYS A 85 -3.50 -18.51 12.85
CA LYS A 85 -3.44 -17.53 13.94
C LYS A 85 -2.02 -17.00 14.06
N ILE A 86 -1.83 -15.73 13.70
CA ILE A 86 -0.51 -15.08 13.69
C ILE A 86 -0.43 -14.13 14.88
N TYR A 87 0.39 -14.48 15.87
CA TYR A 87 0.67 -13.64 17.04
C TYR A 87 1.81 -12.68 16.71
N THR A 88 1.62 -11.40 17.03
CA THR A 88 2.60 -10.35 16.73
C THR A 88 2.93 -9.54 17.97
N THR A 89 3.98 -8.74 17.90
CA THR A 89 4.41 -7.84 18.96
C THR A 89 3.65 -6.50 18.98
N VAL A 90 2.82 -6.25 17.95
CA VAL A 90 2.02 -5.04 17.82
C VAL A 90 0.97 -4.98 18.91
N ASN A 91 0.94 -3.86 19.63
CA ASN A 91 -0.09 -3.58 20.62
C ASN A 91 -1.27 -2.87 19.95
N SER A 92 -2.45 -3.46 19.99
CA SER A 92 -3.63 -2.95 19.28
C SER A 92 -4.04 -1.54 19.71
N THR A 93 -3.90 -1.21 21.01
CA THR A 93 -4.21 0.12 21.53
C THR A 93 -3.21 1.16 21.05
N MET A 94 -1.90 0.86 21.10
CA MET A 94 -0.86 1.74 20.58
C MET A 94 -0.99 1.92 19.08
N GLN A 95 -1.31 0.87 18.34
CA GLN A 95 -1.55 0.94 16.90
C GLN A 95 -2.70 1.88 16.56
N LYS A 96 -3.82 1.75 17.27
CA LYS A 96 -4.98 2.64 17.10
C LYS A 96 -4.62 4.10 17.35
N TYR A 97 -3.89 4.37 18.43
CA TYR A 97 -3.46 5.74 18.73
C TYR A 97 -2.48 6.28 17.70
N ALA A 98 -1.56 5.47 17.22
CA ALA A 98 -0.62 5.87 16.17
C ALA A 98 -1.35 6.22 14.86
N GLU A 99 -2.27 5.39 14.41
CA GLU A 99 -3.10 5.66 13.23
C GLU A 99 -3.92 6.94 13.38
N GLN A 100 -4.56 7.13 14.54
CA GLN A 100 -5.34 8.33 14.84
C GLN A 100 -4.48 9.59 14.90
N ALA A 101 -3.31 9.53 15.53
CA ALA A 101 -2.40 10.66 15.65
C ALA A 101 -1.87 11.09 14.27
N VAL A 102 -1.42 10.14 13.44
CA VAL A 102 -0.98 10.41 12.08
C VAL A 102 -2.13 11.00 11.26
N GLN A 103 -3.32 10.38 11.28
CA GLN A 103 -4.50 10.86 10.58
C GLN A 103 -4.86 12.30 10.99
N LYS A 104 -4.95 12.57 12.28
CA LYS A 104 -5.30 13.89 12.81
C LYS A 104 -4.27 14.95 12.40
N GLN A 105 -2.98 14.67 12.56
CA GLN A 105 -1.91 15.62 12.21
C GLN A 105 -1.89 15.91 10.71
N MET A 106 -2.02 14.89 9.88
CA MET A 106 -2.06 15.05 8.43
C MET A 106 -3.30 15.83 7.97
N GLN A 107 -4.47 15.54 8.55
CA GLN A 107 -5.73 16.18 8.19
C GLN A 107 -5.79 17.65 8.61
N SER A 108 -5.34 17.96 9.82
CA SER A 108 -5.56 19.29 10.43
C SER A 108 -4.41 20.27 10.20
N VAL A 109 -3.19 19.78 9.96
CA VAL A 109 -2.00 20.64 9.89
C VAL A 109 -1.25 20.50 8.57
N ILE A 110 -0.80 19.28 8.25
CA ILE A 110 0.17 19.10 7.16
C ILE A 110 -0.48 19.28 5.78
N GLN A 111 -1.57 18.54 5.51
CA GLN A 111 -2.23 18.63 4.21
C GLN A 111 -2.77 20.04 3.91
N PRO A 112 -3.44 20.73 4.86
CA PRO A 112 -3.88 22.12 4.62
C PRO A 112 -2.73 23.09 4.31
N ARG A 113 -1.58 22.94 4.98
CA ARG A 113 -0.39 23.77 4.69
C ARG A 113 0.16 23.49 3.29
N MET A 114 0.24 22.22 2.91
CA MET A 114 0.63 21.82 1.56
C MET A 114 -0.34 22.41 0.52
N ASP A 115 -1.63 22.24 0.74
CA ASP A 115 -2.67 22.74 -0.18
C ASP A 115 -2.61 24.29 -0.32
N ALA A 116 -2.34 25.00 0.78
CA ALA A 116 -2.16 26.45 0.76
C ALA A 116 -0.91 26.88 -0.03
N GLN A 117 0.21 26.20 0.19
CA GLN A 117 1.48 26.46 -0.51
C GLN A 117 1.35 26.28 -2.03
N TYR A 118 0.62 25.24 -2.45
CA TYR A 118 0.48 24.87 -3.86
C TYR A 118 -0.78 25.42 -4.53
N ARG A 119 -1.58 26.22 -3.82
CA ARG A 119 -2.85 26.77 -4.35
C ARG A 119 -2.66 27.55 -5.64
N ASN A 120 -1.61 28.35 -5.72
CA ASN A 120 -1.31 29.24 -6.86
C ASN A 120 -0.24 28.69 -7.80
N THR A 121 0.23 27.46 -7.60
CA THR A 121 1.23 26.86 -8.47
C THR A 121 0.57 26.11 -9.63
N LYS A 122 1.09 26.29 -10.83
CA LYS A 122 0.62 25.60 -12.04
C LYS A 122 0.99 24.13 -12.06
N THR A 123 1.93 23.70 -11.22
CA THR A 123 2.45 22.33 -11.20
C THR A 123 2.90 21.92 -9.79
N LEU A 124 2.78 20.63 -9.49
CA LEU A 124 3.37 20.02 -8.29
C LEU A 124 4.90 19.81 -8.40
N PHE A 125 5.39 19.72 -9.60
CA PHE A 125 6.79 19.40 -9.88
C PHE A 125 7.54 20.69 -10.20
N ILE A 126 7.80 21.51 -9.16
CA ILE A 126 8.33 22.87 -9.29
C ILE A 126 9.70 22.86 -9.98
N ASP A 127 10.58 21.93 -9.55
CA ASP A 127 11.97 21.86 -10.04
C ASP A 127 12.15 20.93 -11.26
N ALA A 128 11.04 20.41 -11.81
CA ALA A 128 11.10 19.50 -12.95
C ALA A 128 10.85 20.23 -14.28
N THR A 129 11.60 19.88 -15.30
CA THR A 129 11.37 20.31 -16.66
C THR A 129 10.03 19.81 -17.20
N ARG A 130 9.59 20.32 -18.34
CA ARG A 130 8.36 19.85 -18.98
C ARG A 130 8.45 18.37 -19.35
N GLU A 131 9.58 17.96 -19.93
CA GLU A 131 9.84 16.58 -20.35
C GLU A 131 9.86 15.61 -19.15
N GLU A 132 10.46 16.02 -18.05
CA GLU A 132 10.46 15.22 -16.80
C GLU A 132 9.06 15.06 -16.22
N ARG A 133 8.27 16.12 -16.20
CA ARG A 133 6.86 16.06 -15.76
C ARG A 133 6.03 15.10 -16.61
N GLU A 134 6.19 15.18 -17.92
CA GLU A 134 5.51 14.26 -18.84
C GLU A 134 5.99 12.81 -18.67
N ARG A 135 7.28 12.59 -18.42
CA ARG A 135 7.84 11.26 -18.11
C ARG A 135 7.26 10.70 -16.83
N ILE A 136 7.20 11.51 -15.76
CA ILE A 136 6.61 11.12 -14.47
C ILE A 136 5.14 10.75 -14.64
N MET A 137 4.39 11.52 -15.42
CA MET A 137 2.97 11.25 -15.66
C MET A 137 2.75 10.01 -16.52
N ARG A 138 3.50 9.83 -17.62
CA ARG A 138 3.43 8.60 -18.43
C ARG A 138 3.74 7.35 -17.61
N HIS A 139 4.77 7.43 -16.77
CA HIS A 139 5.10 6.33 -15.86
C HIS A 139 3.94 6.03 -14.90
N ALA A 140 3.38 7.04 -14.24
CA ALA A 140 2.29 6.86 -13.31
C ALA A 140 1.01 6.31 -13.97
N ILE A 141 0.71 6.73 -15.20
CA ILE A 141 -0.40 6.20 -15.99
C ILE A 141 -0.16 4.72 -16.29
N ARG A 142 1.02 4.38 -16.81
CA ARG A 142 1.37 3.01 -17.25
C ARG A 142 1.33 2.00 -16.10
N TYR A 143 1.66 2.44 -14.88
CA TYR A 143 1.66 1.57 -13.68
C TYR A 143 0.35 1.63 -12.89
N SER A 144 -0.70 2.30 -13.40
CA SER A 144 -2.01 2.29 -12.77
C SER A 144 -2.81 1.02 -13.10
N ASP A 145 -3.66 0.61 -12.17
CA ASP A 145 -4.52 -0.56 -12.38
C ASP A 145 -5.45 -0.37 -13.58
N ARG A 146 -6.01 0.84 -13.75
CA ARG A 146 -6.84 1.19 -14.92
C ARG A 146 -6.11 0.97 -16.26
N TYR A 147 -4.81 1.30 -16.33
CA TYR A 147 -4.03 1.07 -17.55
C TYR A 147 -3.95 -0.42 -17.85
N ARG A 148 -3.62 -1.23 -16.84
CA ARG A 148 -3.50 -2.69 -16.98
C ARG A 148 -4.84 -3.32 -17.35
N GLU A 149 -5.92 -2.95 -16.66
CA GLU A 149 -7.27 -3.45 -16.97
C GLU A 149 -7.67 -3.16 -18.43
N MET A 150 -7.38 -1.98 -18.96
CA MET A 150 -7.65 -1.63 -20.35
C MET A 150 -6.73 -2.36 -21.33
N GLU A 151 -5.45 -2.55 -21.00
CA GLU A 151 -4.47 -3.31 -21.78
C GLU A 151 -4.89 -4.78 -21.84
N ASP A 152 -5.25 -5.38 -20.71
CA ASP A 152 -5.77 -6.76 -20.62
C ASP A 152 -7.09 -6.94 -21.41
N ALA A 153 -7.91 -5.88 -21.51
CA ALA A 153 -9.09 -5.84 -22.34
C ALA A 153 -8.81 -5.61 -23.84
N GLY A 154 -7.54 -5.54 -24.26
CA GLY A 154 -7.11 -5.42 -25.64
C GLY A 154 -7.11 -3.99 -26.21
N ALA A 155 -7.22 -2.96 -25.37
CA ALA A 155 -7.17 -1.58 -25.83
C ALA A 155 -5.74 -1.17 -26.25
N SER A 156 -5.62 -0.46 -27.38
CA SER A 156 -4.33 0.08 -27.82
C SER A 156 -3.85 1.21 -26.89
N ALA A 157 -2.54 1.43 -26.84
CA ALA A 157 -1.94 2.51 -26.03
C ALA A 157 -2.56 3.89 -26.34
N LYS A 158 -2.91 4.17 -27.60
CA LYS A 158 -3.57 5.41 -28.01
C LYS A 158 -4.97 5.54 -27.42
N GLN A 159 -5.76 4.47 -27.42
CA GLN A 159 -7.09 4.43 -26.83
C GLN A 159 -7.03 4.61 -25.31
N ILE A 160 -6.09 3.94 -24.66
CA ILE A 160 -5.86 4.06 -23.21
C ILE A 160 -5.52 5.50 -22.85
N MET A 161 -4.54 6.12 -23.53
CA MET A 161 -4.16 7.50 -23.26
C MET A 161 -5.32 8.48 -23.46
N ALA A 162 -6.12 8.29 -24.52
CA ALA A 162 -7.33 9.10 -24.76
C ALA A 162 -8.39 8.92 -23.65
N ALA A 163 -8.52 7.73 -23.07
CA ALA A 163 -9.41 7.46 -21.96
C ALA A 163 -8.96 8.15 -20.66
N PHE A 164 -7.64 8.34 -20.47
CA PHE A 164 -7.09 9.06 -19.32
C PHE A 164 -7.38 10.57 -19.34
N ASP A 165 -7.73 11.12 -20.48
CA ASP A 165 -8.08 12.53 -20.65
C ASP A 165 -9.61 12.79 -20.64
N LYS A 166 -10.43 11.74 -20.53
CA LYS A 166 -11.89 11.85 -20.43
C LYS A 166 -12.36 11.84 -18.98
N PRO A 167 -13.19 12.82 -18.55
CA PRO A 167 -13.76 12.80 -17.21
C PRO A 167 -14.64 11.57 -16.97
N CYS A 168 -14.51 10.98 -15.79
CA CYS A 168 -15.38 9.90 -15.32
C CYS A 168 -15.61 10.03 -13.81
N SER A 169 -16.73 9.46 -13.35
CA SER A 169 -17.03 9.40 -11.92
C SER A 169 -16.05 8.44 -11.23
N MET A 170 -15.45 8.89 -10.14
CA MET A 170 -14.51 8.09 -9.36
C MET A 170 -14.44 8.53 -7.89
N LYS A 171 -13.99 7.61 -7.05
CA LYS A 171 -13.66 7.90 -5.65
C LYS A 171 -12.19 8.24 -5.52
N VAL A 172 -11.90 9.33 -4.83
CA VAL A 172 -10.54 9.74 -4.50
C VAL A 172 -10.34 9.82 -3.00
N PHE A 173 -9.12 9.52 -2.55
CA PHE A 173 -8.75 9.64 -1.15
C PHE A 173 -8.58 11.11 -0.75
N THR A 174 -9.08 11.46 0.44
CA THR A 174 -8.70 12.66 1.18
C THR A 174 -8.52 12.29 2.66
N TYR A 175 -7.79 13.09 3.42
CA TYR A 175 -7.69 12.89 4.87
C TYR A 175 -9.01 13.11 5.63
N ARG A 176 -10.04 13.62 4.96
CA ARG A 176 -11.41 13.75 5.50
C ARG A 176 -12.32 12.60 5.11
N GLY A 177 -11.80 11.60 4.41
CA GLY A 177 -12.54 10.46 3.89
C GLY A 177 -12.51 10.39 2.37
N GLU A 178 -13.12 9.36 1.81
CA GLU A 178 -13.29 9.22 0.36
C GLU A 178 -14.27 10.26 -0.17
N ARG A 179 -14.00 10.78 -1.34
CA ARG A 179 -14.85 11.75 -2.02
C ARG A 179 -15.20 11.28 -3.42
N ASP A 180 -16.48 11.20 -3.72
CA ASP A 180 -16.96 11.00 -5.08
C ASP A 180 -16.76 12.29 -5.89
N THR A 181 -16.19 12.17 -7.07
CA THR A 181 -15.85 13.31 -7.92
C THR A 181 -15.87 12.93 -9.40
N LEU A 182 -16.15 13.93 -10.25
CA LEU A 182 -16.02 13.84 -11.69
C LEU A 182 -14.69 14.49 -12.08
N MET A 183 -13.74 13.69 -12.53
CA MET A 183 -12.43 14.19 -13.01
C MET A 183 -11.82 13.22 -14.01
N THR A 184 -10.76 13.66 -14.70
CA THR A 184 -10.02 12.76 -15.56
C THR A 184 -9.17 11.79 -14.74
N PRO A 185 -8.90 10.55 -15.21
CA PRO A 185 -7.95 9.66 -14.56
C PRO A 185 -6.55 10.28 -14.40
N ARG A 186 -6.14 11.13 -15.33
CA ARG A 186 -4.90 11.92 -15.23
C ARG A 186 -4.92 12.87 -14.03
N ASP A 187 -6.02 13.59 -13.83
CA ASP A 187 -6.18 14.51 -12.69
C ASP A 187 -6.24 13.76 -11.36
N SER A 188 -6.83 12.56 -11.35
CA SER A 188 -6.83 11.73 -10.14
C SER A 188 -5.42 11.29 -9.73
N ILE A 189 -4.55 10.99 -10.68
CA ILE A 189 -3.14 10.72 -10.41
C ILE A 189 -2.46 11.96 -9.79
N LEU A 190 -2.69 13.14 -10.36
CA LEU A 190 -2.16 14.40 -9.81
C LEU A 190 -2.71 14.68 -8.42
N HIS A 191 -4.01 14.46 -8.20
CA HIS A 191 -4.63 14.56 -6.88
C HIS A 191 -3.92 13.68 -5.85
N HIS A 192 -3.72 12.39 -6.15
CA HIS A 192 -3.05 11.48 -5.23
C HIS A 192 -1.56 11.80 -5.03
N LYS A 193 -0.89 12.39 -6.02
CA LYS A 193 0.48 12.89 -5.87
C LYS A 193 0.58 14.14 -4.95
N ARG A 194 -0.51 14.90 -4.79
CA ARG A 194 -0.62 16.02 -3.82
C ARG A 194 -0.80 15.58 -2.38
N ILE A 195 -1.30 14.38 -2.17
CA ILE A 195 -1.49 13.88 -0.81
C ILE A 195 -0.14 13.67 -0.14
N MET A 196 0.10 14.41 0.92
CA MET A 196 1.27 14.24 1.76
C MET A 196 1.24 12.87 2.46
N ARG A 197 2.38 12.25 2.62
CA ARG A 197 2.48 10.92 3.20
C ARG A 197 3.36 10.97 4.44
N ALA A 198 2.95 10.25 5.46
CA ALA A 198 3.73 10.06 6.67
C ALA A 198 3.74 8.58 7.06
N SER A 199 4.78 8.17 7.73
CA SER A 199 4.90 6.87 8.39
C SER A 199 5.26 7.08 9.85
N PHE A 200 4.92 6.10 10.68
CA PHE A 200 5.25 6.11 12.09
C PHE A 200 5.50 4.69 12.57
N VAL A 201 6.60 4.49 13.29
CA VAL A 201 6.92 3.19 13.90
C VAL A 201 7.29 3.43 15.37
N ALA A 202 6.67 2.67 16.27
CA ALA A 202 7.02 2.64 17.67
C ALA A 202 7.70 1.32 18.02
N LEU A 203 8.87 1.41 18.61
CA LEU A 203 9.67 0.27 19.05
C LEU A 203 9.82 0.29 20.57
N ASP A 204 9.82 -0.89 21.18
CA ASP A 204 10.23 -1.07 22.57
C ASP A 204 11.77 -1.01 22.60
N PRO A 205 12.38 -0.03 23.31
CA PRO A 205 13.82 0.16 23.29
C PRO A 205 14.63 -0.96 23.94
N ARG A 206 13.99 -1.78 24.78
CA ARG A 206 14.66 -2.89 25.48
C ARG A 206 14.66 -4.17 24.67
N THR A 207 13.60 -4.40 23.89
CA THR A 207 13.40 -5.67 23.16
C THR A 207 13.53 -5.51 21.66
N GLY A 208 13.47 -4.29 21.13
CA GLY A 208 13.41 -4.00 19.70
C GLY A 208 12.04 -4.34 19.07
N TYR A 209 11.08 -4.78 19.85
CA TYR A 209 9.77 -5.21 19.33
C TYR A 209 8.96 -4.04 18.80
N VAL A 210 8.42 -4.21 17.60
CA VAL A 210 7.48 -3.26 16.98
C VAL A 210 6.16 -3.26 17.77
N LYS A 211 5.78 -2.14 18.33
CA LYS A 211 4.54 -1.94 19.11
C LYS A 211 3.44 -1.26 18.29
N ALA A 212 3.81 -0.39 17.35
CA ALA A 212 2.88 0.20 16.40
C ALA A 212 3.58 0.45 15.05
N TYR A 213 2.82 0.34 13.96
CA TYR A 213 3.36 0.46 12.61
C TYR A 213 2.34 1.11 11.67
N VAL A 214 2.64 2.31 11.22
CA VAL A 214 1.86 3.06 10.22
C VAL A 214 2.75 3.30 9.01
N GLY A 215 2.53 2.57 7.91
CA GLY A 215 3.36 2.65 6.72
C GLY A 215 2.97 3.74 5.73
N GLY A 216 1.77 4.32 5.89
CA GLY A 216 1.27 5.36 5.00
C GLY A 216 -0.16 5.77 5.32
N PRO A 217 -0.77 6.68 4.51
CA PRO A 217 -2.06 7.26 4.83
C PRO A 217 -3.25 6.31 4.68
N ASN A 218 -3.24 5.46 3.68
CA ASN A 218 -4.33 4.50 3.41
C ASN A 218 -3.85 3.44 2.42
N PHE A 219 -3.83 2.19 2.82
CA PHE A 219 -3.29 1.09 2.02
C PHE A 219 -4.09 0.80 0.74
N ARG A 220 -5.37 1.13 0.69
CA ARG A 220 -6.20 0.97 -0.52
C ARG A 220 -5.69 1.84 -1.67
N TYR A 221 -5.29 3.09 -1.38
CA TYR A 221 -4.86 4.08 -2.38
C TYR A 221 -3.34 4.18 -2.51
N PHE A 222 -2.59 3.86 -1.46
CA PHE A 222 -1.15 4.04 -1.38
C PHE A 222 -0.47 2.76 -0.93
N LYS A 223 -0.06 1.93 -1.89
CA LYS A 223 0.57 0.63 -1.60
C LYS A 223 2.02 0.74 -1.12
N TYR A 224 2.68 1.87 -1.40
CA TYR A 224 4.06 2.09 -1.01
C TYR A 224 4.20 2.30 0.49
N ASP A 225 4.90 1.37 1.14
CA ASP A 225 5.18 1.43 2.57
C ASP A 225 6.35 2.37 2.85
N MET A 226 6.04 3.56 3.37
CA MET A 226 7.02 4.59 3.67
C MET A 226 7.96 4.21 4.82
N ALA A 227 7.49 3.38 5.76
CA ALA A 227 8.28 2.96 6.91
C ALA A 227 9.39 1.98 6.52
N LYS A 228 9.11 1.05 5.59
CA LYS A 228 10.06 0.03 5.14
C LYS A 228 10.84 0.44 3.89
N GLN A 229 10.16 1.06 2.92
CA GLN A 229 10.71 1.32 1.58
C GLN A 229 11.18 2.77 1.41
N GLY A 230 10.76 3.68 2.29
CA GLY A 230 11.07 5.11 2.19
C GLY A 230 12.55 5.38 2.40
N LYS A 231 13.23 5.83 1.32
CA LYS A 231 14.64 6.27 1.39
C LYS A 231 14.67 7.79 1.44
N ARG A 232 15.36 8.35 2.43
CA ARG A 232 15.55 9.79 2.62
C ARG A 232 16.97 10.06 3.12
N GLN A 233 17.47 11.24 2.81
CA GLN A 233 18.70 11.74 3.45
C GLN A 233 18.44 11.92 4.94
N ILE A 234 19.34 11.40 5.77
CA ILE A 234 19.22 11.44 7.21
C ILE A 234 19.31 12.90 7.72
N GLY A 235 20.14 13.71 7.08
CA GLY A 235 20.33 15.11 7.44
C GLY A 235 20.68 15.29 8.92
N SER A 236 20.07 16.29 9.56
CA SER A 236 20.32 16.60 10.97
C SER A 236 19.79 15.58 11.98
N THR A 237 19.01 14.60 11.55
CA THR A 237 18.49 13.55 12.45
C THR A 237 19.58 12.60 12.95
N ILE A 238 20.76 12.58 12.31
CA ILE A 238 21.92 11.78 12.76
C ILE A 238 22.66 12.42 13.95
N LYS A 239 22.39 13.69 14.25
CA LYS A 239 23.00 14.40 15.37
C LYS A 239 22.38 13.99 16.70
#